data_e2053a45e0ebe7a5ce1b2afe6c83446c
#
_entry.id   e2053a45e0ebe7a5ce1b2afe6c83446c
#
_cell.length_a   1.000
_cell.length_b   1.000
_cell.length_c   1.000
_cell.angle_alpha   90.00
_cell.angle_beta   90.00
_cell.angle_gamma   90.00
#
_symmetry.space_group_name_H-M   'P 1'
#
loop_
_entity.id
_entity.type
_entity.pdbx_description
1 polymer ?
#
loop_
_entity_poly.entity_id
_entity_poly.type
_entity_poly.pdbx_seq_one_letter_code
_entity_poly.pdbx_strand_id
1 'polypeptide(L)'
;MSSGIVQLVAVGAQDEHIIGEPEISFFTSTFKRHSNFSQSLEKQTIQGLVKGNSMSTIRFERNGDLLGYTYFTIDDNSKAIDIQKWRTIVDKVDLLIGGQVIDSQDVFFTEKIAIDTSAQNVSKSSNGPHPGASARSYFYPLRFFFCEGPQSAIPLVALQYHTVELRIHWGPNTGNYNIESYANYYYLDNEERGIMASR
;
A
#
# COMPACT_ATOMS: atom_id res chain seq x y z
N MET A 1 -43.93 -32.74 -5.55
CA MET A 1 -43.37 -32.23 -6.83
C MET A 1 -42.75 -30.88 -6.53
N SER A 2 -41.52 -30.68 -6.88
CA SER A 2 -40.84 -29.40 -6.60
C SER A 2 -41.44 -28.33 -7.52
N SER A 3 -41.76 -27.17 -6.97
CA SER A 3 -42.28 -26.00 -7.68
C SER A 3 -41.37 -25.57 -8.85
N GLY A 4 -40.07 -25.88 -8.80
CA GLY A 4 -39.11 -25.57 -9.84
C GLY A 4 -39.32 -26.29 -11.17
N ILE A 5 -39.88 -27.53 -11.16
CA ILE A 5 -40.24 -28.24 -12.40
C ILE A 5 -41.43 -27.57 -13.06
N VAL A 6 -42.39 -27.11 -12.27
CA VAL A 6 -43.56 -26.38 -12.76
C VAL A 6 -43.18 -25.08 -13.41
N GLN A 7 -42.20 -24.35 -12.84
CA GLN A 7 -41.68 -23.12 -13.41
C GLN A 7 -40.99 -23.31 -14.76
N LEU A 8 -40.29 -24.43 -14.95
CA LEU A 8 -39.64 -24.74 -16.24
C LEU A 8 -40.62 -25.10 -17.35
N VAL A 9 -41.81 -25.60 -16.99
CA VAL A 9 -42.84 -26.07 -17.94
C VAL A 9 -43.92 -25.02 -18.15
N ALA A 10 -44.13 -24.11 -17.21
CA ALA A 10 -45.13 -23.05 -17.31
C ALA A 10 -44.74 -22.04 -18.40
N VAL A 11 -45.53 -21.90 -19.43
CA VAL A 11 -45.34 -20.94 -20.51
C VAL A 11 -46.65 -20.16 -20.64
N GLY A 12 -46.76 -19.04 -19.95
CA GLY A 12 -47.92 -18.17 -20.00
C GLY A 12 -47.59 -16.72 -19.77
N ALA A 13 -48.46 -15.79 -20.14
CA ALA A 13 -48.21 -14.33 -20.00
C ALA A 13 -48.00 -13.88 -18.55
N GLN A 14 -48.51 -14.60 -17.56
CA GLN A 14 -48.27 -14.37 -16.15
C GLN A 14 -46.94 -14.91 -15.68
N ASP A 15 -46.48 -16.00 -16.32
CA ASP A 15 -45.20 -16.64 -15.97
C ASP A 15 -44.04 -15.89 -16.56
N GLU A 16 -44.24 -15.19 -17.68
CA GLU A 16 -43.22 -14.30 -18.29
C GLU A 16 -42.81 -13.18 -17.34
N HIS A 17 -43.72 -12.73 -16.49
CA HIS A 17 -43.40 -11.72 -15.48
C HIS A 17 -42.53 -12.27 -14.33
N ILE A 18 -42.61 -13.58 -14.05
CA ILE A 18 -41.85 -14.27 -13.01
C ILE A 18 -40.56 -14.89 -13.56
N ILE A 19 -40.62 -15.38 -14.79
CA ILE A 19 -39.55 -16.15 -15.46
C ILE A 19 -38.81 -15.29 -16.48
N GLY A 20 -39.27 -14.06 -16.72
CA GLY A 20 -38.76 -13.16 -17.74
C GLY A 20 -37.23 -13.19 -17.93
N GLU A 21 -36.69 -12.53 -18.91
CA GLU A 21 -35.28 -12.61 -19.25
C GLU A 21 -34.40 -12.45 -18.00
N PRO A 22 -33.73 -13.52 -17.52
CA PRO A 22 -32.91 -13.43 -16.31
C PRO A 22 -31.68 -12.56 -16.56
N GLU A 23 -31.55 -11.51 -15.79
CA GLU A 23 -30.33 -10.65 -15.83
C GLU A 23 -29.12 -11.37 -15.22
N ILE A 24 -29.36 -12.33 -14.33
CA ILE A 24 -28.32 -13.05 -13.60
C ILE A 24 -28.48 -14.54 -13.79
N SER A 25 -27.44 -15.23 -14.17
CA SER A 25 -27.39 -16.70 -14.22
C SER A 25 -26.39 -17.23 -13.19
N PHE A 26 -26.78 -18.21 -12.41
CA PHE A 26 -25.89 -18.93 -11.51
C PHE A 26 -24.96 -19.94 -12.21
N PHE A 27 -25.23 -20.24 -13.47
CA PHE A 27 -24.54 -21.28 -14.25
C PHE A 27 -23.57 -20.69 -15.26
N THR A 28 -23.55 -19.38 -15.43
CA THR A 28 -22.61 -18.66 -16.32
C THR A 28 -21.95 -17.54 -15.55
N SER A 29 -20.63 -17.46 -15.68
CA SER A 29 -19.85 -16.33 -15.19
C SER A 29 -19.30 -15.54 -16.37
N THR A 30 -19.39 -14.22 -16.27
CA THR A 30 -18.80 -13.32 -17.27
C THR A 30 -17.39 -12.97 -16.82
N PHE A 31 -16.42 -13.38 -17.61
CA PHE A 31 -15.03 -12.99 -17.40
C PHE A 31 -14.75 -11.68 -18.15
N LYS A 32 -14.37 -10.66 -17.40
CA LYS A 32 -13.87 -9.41 -18.00
C LYS A 32 -12.36 -9.49 -18.09
N ARG A 33 -11.81 -9.19 -19.26
CA ARG A 33 -10.38 -9.03 -19.45
C ARG A 33 -9.99 -7.64 -18.94
N HIS A 34 -9.05 -7.61 -18.03
CA HIS A 34 -8.40 -6.38 -17.57
C HIS A 34 -7.13 -6.13 -18.38
N SER A 35 -6.59 -4.90 -18.29
CA SER A 35 -5.27 -4.57 -18.83
C SER A 35 -4.18 -5.47 -18.22
N ASN A 36 -3.11 -5.68 -18.97
CA ASN A 36 -1.97 -6.44 -18.48
C ASN A 36 -1.10 -5.54 -17.62
N PHE A 37 -0.86 -5.96 -16.39
CA PHE A 37 0.06 -5.28 -15.49
C PHE A 37 0.80 -6.29 -14.62
N SER A 38 1.91 -5.89 -14.04
CA SER A 38 2.57 -6.63 -13.00
C SER A 38 2.96 -5.71 -11.84
N GLN A 39 3.27 -6.30 -10.71
CA GLN A 39 3.74 -5.56 -9.55
C GLN A 39 4.97 -6.24 -8.97
N SER A 40 5.88 -5.44 -8.45
CA SER A 40 7.09 -5.88 -7.76
C SER A 40 7.29 -5.07 -6.49
N LEU A 41 7.66 -5.76 -5.43
CA LEU A 41 8.06 -5.14 -4.18
C LEU A 41 9.58 -5.02 -4.15
N GLU A 42 10.09 -3.80 -4.05
CA GLU A 42 11.52 -3.55 -4.10
C GLU A 42 12.02 -2.86 -2.84
N LYS A 43 13.17 -3.32 -2.36
CA LYS A 43 13.89 -2.69 -1.25
C LYS A 43 14.46 -1.36 -1.70
N GLN A 44 14.22 -0.32 -0.92
CA GLN A 44 14.72 1.03 -1.17
C GLN A 44 15.95 1.33 -0.34
N THR A 45 16.89 2.05 -0.93
CA THR A 45 18.11 2.48 -0.24
C THR A 45 17.85 3.70 0.60
N ILE A 46 18.09 3.61 1.91
CA ILE A 46 18.04 4.74 2.83
C ILE A 46 19.40 5.45 2.77
N GLN A 47 19.40 6.69 2.29
CA GLN A 47 20.59 7.53 2.20
C GLN A 47 20.74 8.36 3.47
N GLY A 48 21.91 8.33 4.08
CA GLY A 48 22.20 9.04 5.32
C GLY A 48 22.30 8.11 6.53
N LEU A 49 22.37 8.69 7.71
CA LEU A 49 22.55 7.95 8.95
C LEU A 49 21.20 7.60 9.56
N VAL A 50 20.97 6.32 9.80
CA VAL A 50 19.80 5.81 10.54
C VAL A 50 20.20 5.73 12.03
N LYS A 51 20.13 6.87 12.72
CA LYS A 51 20.46 7.02 14.14
C LYS A 51 19.45 7.93 14.83
N GLY A 52 19.46 7.91 16.15
CA GLY A 52 18.60 8.79 16.93
C GLY A 52 18.79 10.27 16.61
N ASN A 53 17.67 10.98 16.44
CA ASN A 53 17.62 12.41 16.12
C ASN A 53 18.36 12.81 14.83
N SER A 54 18.51 11.91 13.88
CA SER A 54 19.10 12.16 12.57
C SER A 54 18.04 12.25 11.48
N MET A 55 18.47 12.61 10.30
CA MET A 55 17.63 12.70 9.11
C MET A 55 18.22 11.82 8.01
N SER A 56 17.36 11.09 7.33
CA SER A 56 17.72 10.28 6.17
C SER A 56 16.76 10.55 5.02
N THR A 57 17.20 10.26 3.81
CA THR A 57 16.41 10.45 2.60
C THR A 57 16.32 9.13 1.83
N ILE A 58 15.15 8.83 1.32
CA ILE A 58 14.94 7.77 0.34
C ILE A 58 14.56 8.43 -0.97
N ARG A 59 15.34 8.19 -1.99
CA ARG A 59 15.02 8.61 -3.35
C ARG A 59 14.49 7.40 -4.10
N PHE A 60 13.24 7.51 -4.58
CA PHE A 60 12.64 6.46 -5.37
C PHE A 60 13.22 6.48 -6.79
N GLU A 61 13.79 5.36 -7.17
CA GLU A 61 14.26 5.16 -8.53
C GLU A 61 13.08 4.79 -9.45
N ARG A 62 13.26 4.99 -10.73
CA ARG A 62 12.22 4.68 -11.74
C ARG A 62 12.30 3.23 -12.17
N ASN A 63 12.18 2.33 -11.21
CA ASN A 63 12.21 0.90 -11.47
C ASN A 63 10.91 0.38 -12.10
N GLY A 64 9.81 1.14 -11.96
CA GLY A 64 8.51 0.83 -12.54
C GLY A 64 7.81 2.06 -13.09
N ASP A 65 6.63 1.88 -13.66
CA ASP A 65 5.83 2.95 -14.25
C ASP A 65 5.06 3.76 -13.21
N LEU A 66 4.55 3.07 -12.16
CA LEU A 66 3.86 3.71 -11.04
C LEU A 66 4.52 3.30 -9.72
N LEU A 67 4.56 4.27 -8.80
CA LEU A 67 4.96 4.06 -7.41
C LEU A 67 3.71 3.95 -6.54
N GLY A 68 3.58 2.86 -5.84
CA GLY A 68 2.47 2.57 -4.95
C GLY A 68 2.89 2.48 -3.49
N TYR A 69 2.27 1.57 -2.79
CA TYR A 69 2.41 1.35 -1.36
C TYR A 69 3.86 1.25 -0.88
N THR A 70 4.19 2.03 0.15
CA THR A 70 5.53 2.11 0.73
C THR A 70 5.47 1.91 2.24
N TYR A 71 6.43 1.18 2.80
CA TYR A 71 6.48 0.89 4.22
C TYR A 71 7.91 0.68 4.73
N PHE A 72 8.06 0.74 6.04
CA PHE A 72 9.28 0.34 6.73
C PHE A 72 9.08 -0.99 7.45
N THR A 73 10.10 -1.82 7.44
CA THR A 73 10.25 -2.93 8.37
C THR A 73 11.28 -2.54 9.41
N ILE A 74 10.98 -2.84 10.66
CA ILE A 74 11.80 -2.43 11.80
C ILE A 74 12.04 -3.65 12.66
N ASP A 75 13.29 -4.09 12.75
CA ASP A 75 13.72 -5.23 13.53
C ASP A 75 14.47 -4.77 14.79
N ASP A 76 14.21 -5.40 15.91
CA ASP A 76 14.77 -5.02 17.20
C ASP A 76 16.17 -5.58 17.48
N ASN A 77 16.83 -6.13 16.47
CA ASN A 77 18.16 -6.74 16.58
C ASN A 77 18.28 -7.77 17.72
N SER A 78 17.24 -8.53 17.99
CA SER A 78 17.17 -9.57 19.04
C SER A 78 17.25 -9.03 20.47
N LYS A 79 17.01 -7.74 20.70
CA LYS A 79 17.03 -7.14 22.04
C LYS A 79 15.71 -7.27 22.78
N ALA A 80 14.68 -7.81 22.13
CA ALA A 80 13.33 -8.01 22.70
C ALA A 80 12.73 -6.75 23.37
N ILE A 81 13.05 -5.60 22.83
CA ILE A 81 12.52 -4.31 23.31
C ILE A 81 11.19 -4.06 22.60
N ASP A 82 10.11 -3.99 23.37
CA ASP A 82 8.83 -3.62 22.81
C ASP A 82 8.83 -2.18 22.32
N ILE A 83 8.36 -1.98 21.09
CA ILE A 83 8.07 -0.63 20.60
C ILE A 83 6.81 -0.14 21.30
N GLN A 84 6.98 0.61 22.37
CA GLN A 84 5.87 1.19 23.10
C GLN A 84 5.30 2.43 22.41
N LYS A 85 6.15 3.16 21.69
CA LYS A 85 5.77 4.40 20.99
C LYS A 85 6.57 4.52 19.70
N TRP A 86 5.92 4.53 18.59
CA TRP A 86 6.54 4.73 17.27
C TRP A 86 7.35 6.02 17.17
N ARG A 87 6.92 7.06 17.86
CA ARG A 87 7.62 8.34 17.91
C ARG A 87 9.07 8.26 18.40
N THR A 88 9.40 7.22 19.15
CA THR A 88 10.78 7.01 19.59
C THR A 88 11.68 6.49 18.48
N ILE A 89 11.12 6.00 17.37
CA ILE A 89 11.84 5.42 16.24
C ILE A 89 11.71 6.31 15.01
N VAL A 90 10.49 6.67 14.63
CA VAL A 90 10.18 7.57 13.51
C VAL A 90 9.45 8.76 14.10
N ASP A 91 9.96 9.97 13.95
CA ASP A 91 9.30 11.18 14.44
C ASP A 91 8.39 11.79 13.38
N LYS A 92 8.90 11.89 12.15
CA LYS A 92 8.19 12.54 11.04
C LYS A 92 8.68 12.00 9.70
N VAL A 93 7.79 11.95 8.73
CA VAL A 93 8.12 11.61 7.34
C VAL A 93 7.54 12.67 6.42
N ASP A 94 8.37 13.29 5.61
CA ASP A 94 8.00 14.27 4.59
C ASP A 94 8.07 13.62 3.20
N LEU A 95 7.04 13.82 2.40
CA LEU A 95 7.02 13.48 0.97
C LEU A 95 7.45 14.69 0.17
N LEU A 96 8.46 14.52 -0.66
CA LEU A 96 8.97 15.57 -1.56
C LEU A 96 8.80 15.13 -3.01
N ILE A 97 8.33 16.04 -3.84
CA ILE A 97 8.29 15.87 -5.29
C ILE A 97 8.97 17.09 -5.93
N GLY A 98 10.01 16.85 -6.73
CA GLY A 98 10.81 17.93 -7.31
C GLY A 98 11.49 18.85 -6.28
N GLY A 99 11.80 18.32 -5.10
CA GLY A 99 12.42 19.07 -4.01
C GLY A 99 11.47 19.89 -3.12
N GLN A 100 10.18 19.91 -3.47
CA GLN A 100 9.15 20.59 -2.66
C GLN A 100 8.44 19.59 -1.76
N VAL A 101 8.22 19.97 -0.50
CA VAL A 101 7.43 19.18 0.44
C VAL A 101 5.97 19.27 0.06
N ILE A 102 5.39 18.14 -0.32
CA ILE A 102 3.99 18.02 -0.75
C ILE A 102 3.10 17.62 0.43
N ASP A 103 3.59 16.68 1.24
CA ASP A 103 2.88 16.20 2.41
C ASP A 103 3.86 15.89 3.53
N SER A 104 3.38 15.95 4.76
CA SER A 104 4.20 15.77 5.95
C SER A 104 3.38 15.06 7.02
N GLN A 105 3.81 13.89 7.39
CA GLN A 105 3.11 13.05 8.36
C GLN A 105 3.99 12.83 9.58
N ASP A 106 3.49 13.28 10.71
CA ASP A 106 4.06 12.94 12.00
C ASP A 106 3.48 11.61 12.52
N VAL A 107 4.16 11.05 13.47
CA VAL A 107 3.75 9.77 14.05
C VAL A 107 2.46 9.89 14.86
N PHE A 108 2.16 11.08 15.38
CA PHE A 108 0.89 11.29 16.07
C PHE A 108 -0.31 11.07 15.14
N PHE A 109 -0.21 11.59 13.89
CA PHE A 109 -1.21 11.32 12.86
C PHE A 109 -1.32 9.82 12.58
N THR A 110 -0.19 9.14 12.40
CA THR A 110 -0.16 7.71 12.07
C THR A 110 -0.68 6.85 13.22
N GLU A 111 -0.31 7.14 14.47
CA GLU A 111 -0.69 6.33 15.64
C GLU A 111 -2.11 6.58 16.11
N LYS A 112 -2.62 7.81 16.00
CA LYS A 112 -3.87 8.22 16.64
C LYS A 112 -5.01 8.45 15.66
N ILE A 113 -4.74 9.16 14.58
CA ILE A 113 -5.79 9.59 13.65
C ILE A 113 -6.01 8.54 12.56
N ALA A 114 -4.94 8.05 11.94
CA ALA A 114 -5.06 7.11 10.84
C ALA A 114 -5.66 5.76 11.25
N ILE A 115 -5.49 5.35 12.51
CA ILE A 115 -6.10 4.12 13.05
C ILE A 115 -7.62 4.23 13.08
N ASP A 116 -8.14 5.38 13.50
CA ASP A 116 -9.58 5.60 13.65
C ASP A 116 -10.27 5.84 12.31
N THR A 117 -9.54 6.38 11.34
CA THR A 117 -10.11 6.76 10.03
C THR A 117 -9.96 5.70 8.95
N SER A 118 -9.12 4.70 9.14
CA SER A 118 -8.87 3.65 8.14
C SER A 118 -9.12 2.25 8.69
N ALA A 119 -9.67 1.37 7.85
CA ALA A 119 -9.87 -0.03 8.17
C ALA A 119 -8.56 -0.80 8.41
N GLN A 120 -7.43 -0.26 7.96
CA GLN A 120 -6.12 -0.83 8.14
C GLN A 120 -5.47 -0.28 9.41
N ASN A 121 -5.21 -1.16 10.35
CA ASN A 121 -4.64 -0.82 11.63
C ASN A 121 -3.11 -0.87 11.59
N VAL A 122 -2.48 0.29 11.62
CA VAL A 122 -1.02 0.42 11.56
C VAL A 122 -0.33 -0.18 12.79
N SER A 123 -0.91 0.00 13.98
CA SER A 123 -0.29 -0.45 15.22
C SER A 123 -0.39 -1.97 15.46
N LYS A 124 -1.32 -2.64 14.78
CA LYS A 124 -1.45 -4.12 14.85
C LYS A 124 -0.51 -4.85 13.90
N SER A 125 0.24 -4.16 13.10
CA SER A 125 1.25 -4.78 12.25
C SER A 125 2.49 -5.25 13.02
N SER A 126 2.55 -5.06 14.33
CA SER A 126 3.44 -5.86 15.15
C SER A 126 2.94 -7.29 15.09
N ASN A 127 3.40 -8.05 14.13
CA ASN A 127 3.35 -9.50 14.27
C ASN A 127 4.12 -9.80 15.54
N GLY A 128 3.40 -10.16 16.58
CA GLY A 128 4.01 -10.66 17.80
C GLY A 128 5.05 -11.71 17.40
N PRO A 129 6.10 -11.92 18.18
CA PRO A 129 7.13 -12.86 17.84
C PRO A 129 6.48 -14.22 17.57
N HIS A 130 6.81 -14.82 16.44
CA HIS A 130 6.54 -16.23 16.27
C HIS A 130 7.10 -16.97 17.49
N PRO A 131 6.37 -17.91 18.08
CA PRO A 131 6.90 -18.70 19.18
C PRO A 131 8.25 -19.27 18.77
N GLY A 132 9.32 -18.87 19.45
CA GLY A 132 10.70 -19.27 19.12
C GLY A 132 11.53 -18.29 18.29
N ALA A 133 10.97 -17.16 17.84
CA ALA A 133 11.76 -16.12 17.22
C ALA A 133 12.51 -15.30 18.27
N SER A 134 13.79 -15.12 18.08
CA SER A 134 14.65 -14.32 18.96
C SER A 134 14.59 -12.83 18.68
N ALA A 135 14.03 -12.43 17.55
CA ALA A 135 13.89 -11.03 17.10
C ALA A 135 12.43 -10.71 16.79
N ARG A 136 12.04 -9.47 17.07
CA ARG A 136 10.72 -8.94 16.74
C ARG A 136 10.82 -8.08 15.51
N SER A 137 9.99 -8.36 14.53
CA SER A 137 9.85 -7.56 13.30
C SER A 137 8.54 -6.81 13.32
N TYR A 138 8.60 -5.53 13.04
CA TYR A 138 7.47 -4.62 13.03
C TYR A 138 7.30 -4.05 11.63
N PHE A 139 6.06 -3.76 11.29
CA PHE A 139 5.68 -3.18 10.02
C PHE A 139 5.11 -1.78 10.24
N TYR A 140 5.71 -0.78 9.59
CA TYR A 140 5.28 0.61 9.66
C TYR A 140 4.86 1.11 8.28
N PRO A 141 3.57 1.08 7.92
CA PRO A 141 3.08 1.56 6.63
C PRO A 141 3.04 3.08 6.60
N LEU A 142 3.41 3.65 5.46
CA LEU A 142 3.21 5.06 5.18
C LEU A 142 1.77 5.31 4.68
N ARG A 143 1.23 6.49 4.99
CA ARG A 143 -0.16 6.86 4.72
C ARG A 143 -0.28 8.06 3.78
N PHE A 144 0.65 8.18 2.86
CA PHE A 144 0.53 9.19 1.81
C PHE A 144 -0.56 8.80 0.81
N PHE A 145 -1.07 9.77 0.07
CA PHE A 145 -2.16 9.58 -0.89
C PHE A 145 -1.92 8.41 -1.86
N PHE A 146 -0.68 8.21 -2.29
CA PHE A 146 -0.32 7.14 -3.23
C PHE A 146 -0.23 5.74 -2.60
N CYS A 147 -0.27 5.66 -1.29
CA CYS A 147 -0.20 4.39 -0.58
C CYS A 147 -1.58 3.71 -0.41
N GLU A 148 -2.67 4.40 -0.74
CA GLU A 148 -4.02 3.88 -0.49
C GLU A 148 -4.45 2.81 -1.52
N GLY A 149 -3.95 2.88 -2.73
CA GLY A 149 -4.29 1.89 -3.76
C GLY A 149 -3.65 2.16 -5.11
N PRO A 150 -3.78 1.22 -6.06
CA PRO A 150 -3.20 1.35 -7.39
C PRO A 150 -3.70 2.58 -8.16
N GLN A 151 -4.94 3.01 -7.89
CA GLN A 151 -5.57 4.14 -8.57
C GLN A 151 -4.97 5.49 -8.18
N SER A 152 -4.38 5.58 -6.99
CA SER A 152 -3.71 6.77 -6.46
C SER A 152 -2.19 6.73 -6.60
N ALA A 153 -1.64 5.66 -7.20
CA ALA A 153 -0.20 5.50 -7.37
C ALA A 153 0.43 6.66 -8.16
N ILE A 154 1.64 7.05 -7.78
CA ILE A 154 2.35 8.15 -8.46
C ILE A 154 2.85 7.67 -9.82
N PRO A 155 2.46 8.28 -10.93
CA PRO A 155 2.95 7.93 -12.27
C PRO A 155 4.38 8.41 -12.47
N LEU A 156 5.36 7.59 -12.15
CA LEU A 156 6.78 7.92 -12.34
C LEU A 156 7.13 8.15 -13.81
N VAL A 157 6.39 7.49 -14.71
CA VAL A 157 6.56 7.66 -16.17
C VAL A 157 6.23 9.08 -16.64
N ALA A 158 5.27 9.74 -15.98
CA ALA A 158 4.89 11.13 -16.28
C ALA A 158 5.82 12.15 -15.61
N LEU A 159 6.45 11.80 -14.49
CA LEU A 159 7.34 12.69 -13.73
C LEU A 159 8.77 12.67 -14.29
N GLN A 160 8.98 12.98 -15.57
CA GLN A 160 10.29 12.83 -16.22
C GLN A 160 11.39 13.71 -15.61
N TYR A 161 11.04 14.88 -15.09
CA TYR A 161 11.98 15.89 -14.60
C TYR A 161 11.99 16.05 -13.07
N HIS A 162 11.08 15.38 -12.37
CA HIS A 162 10.95 15.51 -10.92
C HIS A 162 11.23 14.19 -10.25
N THR A 163 12.02 14.23 -9.19
CA THR A 163 12.28 13.08 -8.32
C THR A 163 11.23 13.01 -7.22
N VAL A 164 10.86 11.80 -6.85
CA VAL A 164 10.02 11.53 -5.68
C VAL A 164 10.94 11.07 -4.56
N GLU A 165 10.88 11.74 -3.43
CA GLU A 165 11.76 11.50 -2.30
C GLU A 165 10.97 11.46 -0.99
N LEU A 166 11.41 10.64 -0.06
CA LEU A 166 10.96 10.69 1.33
C LEU A 166 12.11 11.21 2.19
N ARG A 167 11.80 12.19 3.01
CA ARG A 167 12.70 12.68 4.07
C ARG A 167 12.18 12.18 5.40
N ILE A 168 13.02 11.43 6.11
CA ILE A 168 12.63 10.76 7.34
C ILE A 168 13.40 11.42 8.48
N HIS A 169 12.65 11.86 9.46
CA HIS A 169 13.20 12.35 10.73
C HIS A 169 13.10 11.22 11.76
N TRP A 170 14.24 10.78 12.23
CA TRP A 170 14.34 9.64 13.13
C TRP A 170 14.14 10.06 14.58
N GLY A 171 13.45 9.23 15.33
CA GLY A 171 13.30 9.39 16.76
C GLY A 171 14.56 9.03 17.56
N PRO A 172 14.60 9.31 18.87
CA PRO A 172 15.80 9.16 19.71
C PRO A 172 16.30 7.71 19.81
N ASN A 173 15.43 6.70 19.70
CA ASN A 173 15.77 5.29 19.90
C ASN A 173 16.06 4.53 18.61
N THR A 174 16.05 5.17 17.46
CA THR A 174 16.21 4.53 16.15
C THR A 174 17.46 3.67 16.03
N GLY A 175 18.57 4.06 16.65
CA GLY A 175 19.84 3.32 16.59
C GLY A 175 19.81 1.92 17.21
N ASN A 176 18.73 1.56 17.91
CA ASN A 176 18.55 0.22 18.50
C ASN A 176 17.93 -0.79 17.54
N TYR A 177 17.46 -0.33 16.38
CA TYR A 177 16.70 -1.11 15.42
C TYR A 177 17.40 -1.17 14.07
N ASN A 178 17.16 -2.27 13.35
CA ASN A 178 17.49 -2.37 11.94
C ASN A 178 16.27 -1.99 11.13
N ILE A 179 16.40 -0.96 10.28
CA ILE A 179 15.28 -0.41 9.53
C ILE A 179 15.54 -0.59 8.04
N GLU A 180 14.58 -1.17 7.36
CA GLU A 180 14.57 -1.32 5.92
C GLU A 180 13.31 -0.67 5.33
N SER A 181 13.41 -0.17 4.11
CA SER A 181 12.29 0.43 3.40
C SER A 181 11.97 -0.36 2.15
N TYR A 182 10.68 -0.51 1.90
CA TYR A 182 10.17 -1.21 0.72
C TYR A 182 9.12 -0.37 0.02
N ALA A 183 9.10 -0.43 -1.30
CA ALA A 183 8.11 0.22 -2.14
C ALA A 183 7.57 -0.75 -3.19
N ASN A 184 6.28 -0.67 -3.45
CA ASN A 184 5.62 -1.44 -4.47
C ASN A 184 5.59 -0.66 -5.78
N TYR A 185 6.07 -1.28 -6.85
CA TYR A 185 6.07 -0.73 -8.21
C TYR A 185 5.08 -1.49 -9.08
N TYR A 186 4.39 -0.75 -9.94
CA TYR A 186 3.53 -1.31 -10.96
C TYR A 186 4.15 -1.10 -12.32
N TYR A 187 4.08 -2.13 -13.15
CA TYR A 187 4.52 -2.14 -14.54
C TYR A 187 3.30 -2.24 -15.42
N LEU A 188 3.13 -1.28 -16.29
CA LEU A 188 2.00 -1.18 -17.19
C LEU A 188 2.34 -1.71 -18.58
N ASP A 189 1.32 -2.05 -19.36
CA ASP A 189 1.52 -2.34 -20.76
C ASP A 189 1.82 -1.06 -21.57
N ASN A 190 2.22 -1.22 -22.83
CA ASN A 190 2.64 -0.09 -23.66
C ASN A 190 1.51 0.90 -23.94
N GLU A 191 0.27 0.43 -23.99
CA GLU A 191 -0.89 1.27 -24.27
C GLU A 191 -1.21 2.19 -23.09
N GLU A 192 -1.34 1.63 -21.89
CA GLU A 192 -1.59 2.40 -20.67
C GLU A 192 -0.42 3.30 -20.31
N ARG A 193 0.81 2.83 -20.49
CA ARG A 193 2.03 3.61 -20.30
C ARG A 193 2.04 4.85 -21.19
N GLY A 194 1.67 4.69 -22.48
CA GLY A 194 1.56 5.79 -23.44
C GLY A 194 0.52 6.84 -23.03
N ILE A 195 -0.64 6.40 -22.55
CA ILE A 195 -1.70 7.29 -22.05
C ILE A 195 -1.22 8.08 -20.82
N MET A 196 -0.53 7.45 -19.89
CA MET A 196 -0.02 8.12 -18.70
C MET A 196 1.14 9.07 -18.99
N ALA A 197 2.01 8.74 -19.93
CA ALA A 197 3.13 9.60 -20.31
C ALA A 197 2.69 10.85 -21.10
N SER A 198 1.53 10.82 -21.73
CA SER A 198 0.99 11.92 -22.55
C SER A 198 0.14 12.94 -21.78
N ARG A 199 -0.18 12.66 -20.53
CA ARG A 199 -0.93 13.56 -19.63
C ARG A 199 0.02 14.41 -18.79
#